data_6600ffb693b864023e5e6d1c44742a56
#
_entry.id   6600ffb693b864023e5e6d1c44742a56
#
_cell.length_a   1.000
_cell.length_b   1.000
_cell.length_c   1.000
_cell.angle_alpha   90.00
_cell.angle_beta   90.00
_cell.angle_gamma   90.00
#
_symmetry.space_group_name_H-M   'P 1'
#
loop_
_entity.id
_entity.type
_entity.pdbx_description
1 polymer ?
#
loop_
_entity_poly.entity_id
_entity_poly.type
_entity_poly.pdbx_seq_one_letter_code
_entity_poly.pdbx_strand_id
1 'polypeptide(L)'
;MSLYDAAAFLIGAGLSMAFALVWLRVGARRRQRVFEAAGRLRTQFEADPLQALQGCEDWLTQAGLASLEWHGDWYGVPVHAEVRSVRARRGATRHLERRFSQPDVDLCLRIGLQGVHGEARLFAEQAAQWFFLVIEGALASRELALNASMAQRARLAVFVQHDMRNLAQWIELVAQQLDGACSPGQLAQAARNIQLGASAARERAQRIAQAIGRGAPVATPESPHEALDIEDELARAAAMHQVALDLEIQADARSLRWDRHAWTVTVDNVLGNISRLARECGQQARCAVRVRRIEDETEVSFATSDLPLQLPLARLFEPWVGTRPAGSGIGLYQARRTTLAAGGQLTAQPCGQGLALSLRVPCKKI
;
A
#
# COMPACT_ATOMS: atom_id res chain seq x y z
N MET A 1 -15.04 -16.52 -75.46
CA MET A 1 -14.61 -17.09 -74.15
C MET A 1 -15.06 -18.54 -74.18
N SER A 2 -14.14 -19.50 -74.14
CA SER A 2 -14.52 -20.91 -74.08
C SER A 2 -15.13 -21.25 -72.68
N LEU A 3 -15.91 -22.33 -72.66
CA LEU A 3 -16.50 -22.83 -71.39
C LEU A 3 -15.37 -23.16 -70.35
N TYR A 4 -14.20 -23.54 -70.84
CA TYR A 4 -13.01 -23.78 -70.01
C TYR A 4 -12.41 -22.52 -69.40
N ASP A 5 -12.43 -21.40 -70.14
CA ASP A 5 -11.92 -20.10 -69.64
C ASP A 5 -12.82 -19.57 -68.54
N ALA A 6 -14.13 -19.72 -68.67
CA ALA A 6 -15.11 -19.31 -67.64
C ALA A 6 -14.99 -20.19 -66.39
N ALA A 7 -14.82 -21.51 -66.56
CA ALA A 7 -14.62 -22.41 -65.42
C ALA A 7 -13.28 -22.15 -64.67
N ALA A 8 -12.19 -21.94 -65.40
CA ALA A 8 -10.91 -21.57 -64.80
C ALA A 8 -10.96 -20.24 -64.03
N PHE A 9 -11.66 -19.24 -64.58
CA PHE A 9 -11.86 -17.97 -63.90
C PHE A 9 -12.69 -18.12 -62.61
N LEU A 10 -13.76 -18.90 -62.60
CA LEU A 10 -14.60 -19.14 -61.42
C LEU A 10 -13.82 -19.91 -60.32
N ILE A 11 -13.02 -20.90 -60.71
CA ILE A 11 -12.17 -21.64 -59.77
C ILE A 11 -11.11 -20.69 -59.16
N GLY A 12 -10.44 -19.87 -59.98
CA GLY A 12 -9.47 -18.89 -59.53
C GLY A 12 -10.06 -17.84 -58.57
N ALA A 13 -11.25 -17.33 -58.92
CA ALA A 13 -11.98 -16.41 -58.04
C ALA A 13 -12.41 -17.07 -56.71
N GLY A 14 -12.87 -18.33 -56.78
CA GLY A 14 -13.23 -19.08 -55.58
C GLY A 14 -12.04 -19.36 -54.64
N LEU A 15 -10.89 -19.72 -55.22
CA LEU A 15 -9.66 -19.94 -54.47
C LEU A 15 -9.13 -18.64 -53.80
N SER A 16 -9.17 -17.51 -54.56
CA SER A 16 -8.75 -16.21 -54.00
C SER A 16 -9.67 -15.72 -52.89
N MET A 17 -10.97 -15.93 -53.02
CA MET A 17 -11.93 -15.62 -51.97
C MET A 17 -11.77 -16.52 -50.72
N ALA A 18 -11.54 -17.83 -50.93
CA ALA A 18 -11.25 -18.74 -49.82
C ALA A 18 -9.95 -18.37 -49.10
N PHE A 19 -8.90 -18.02 -49.86
CA PHE A 19 -7.65 -17.53 -49.25
C PHE A 19 -7.84 -16.24 -48.47
N ALA A 20 -8.59 -15.25 -49.00
CA ALA A 20 -8.90 -14.02 -48.30
C ALA A 20 -9.69 -14.27 -47.01
N LEU A 21 -10.66 -15.19 -47.04
CA LEU A 21 -11.44 -15.55 -45.85
C LEU A 21 -10.59 -16.25 -44.78
N VAL A 22 -9.69 -17.15 -45.18
CA VAL A 22 -8.74 -17.79 -44.24
C VAL A 22 -7.80 -16.76 -43.65
N TRP A 23 -7.25 -15.86 -44.48
CA TRP A 23 -6.36 -14.81 -44.04
C TRP A 23 -7.04 -13.86 -43.05
N LEU A 24 -8.29 -13.43 -43.33
CA LEU A 24 -9.10 -12.62 -42.43
C LEU A 24 -9.40 -13.35 -41.11
N ARG A 25 -9.75 -14.66 -41.15
CA ARG A 25 -9.97 -15.46 -39.95
C ARG A 25 -8.71 -15.59 -39.08
N VAL A 26 -7.57 -15.83 -39.70
CA VAL A 26 -6.28 -15.92 -38.98
C VAL A 26 -5.95 -14.56 -38.31
N GLY A 27 -6.12 -13.45 -39.03
CA GLY A 27 -5.95 -12.11 -38.52
C GLY A 27 -6.90 -11.82 -37.33
N ALA A 28 -8.18 -12.13 -37.48
CA ALA A 28 -9.18 -11.92 -36.44
C ALA A 28 -8.87 -12.77 -35.18
N ARG A 29 -8.52 -14.04 -35.33
CA ARG A 29 -8.13 -14.91 -34.21
C ARG A 29 -6.88 -14.41 -33.50
N ARG A 30 -5.89 -13.87 -34.24
CA ARG A 30 -4.69 -13.28 -33.64
C ARG A 30 -5.05 -12.07 -32.80
N ARG A 31 -5.89 -11.17 -33.31
CA ARG A 31 -6.37 -9.97 -32.57
C ARG A 31 -7.13 -10.37 -31.31
N GLN A 32 -8.05 -11.32 -31.44
CA GLN A 32 -8.83 -11.81 -30.30
C GLN A 32 -7.92 -12.36 -29.18
N ARG A 33 -6.91 -13.16 -29.52
CA ARG A 33 -5.94 -13.70 -28.52
C ARG A 33 -5.19 -12.59 -27.78
N VAL A 34 -4.79 -11.51 -28.47
CA VAL A 34 -4.11 -10.38 -27.83
C VAL A 34 -5.01 -9.67 -26.83
N PHE A 35 -6.30 -9.48 -27.17
CA PHE A 35 -7.25 -8.86 -26.25
C PHE A 35 -7.63 -9.78 -25.07
N GLU A 36 -7.76 -11.10 -25.31
CA GLU A 36 -7.99 -12.08 -24.24
C GLU A 36 -6.78 -12.16 -23.29
N ALA A 37 -5.57 -12.14 -23.83
CA ALA A 37 -4.34 -12.11 -23.02
C ALA A 37 -4.23 -10.83 -22.20
N ALA A 38 -4.63 -9.70 -22.77
CA ALA A 38 -4.68 -8.43 -22.07
C ALA A 38 -5.78 -8.40 -20.99
N GLY A 39 -6.91 -9.10 -21.18
CA GLY A 39 -7.91 -9.32 -20.12
C GLY A 39 -7.34 -10.07 -18.91
N ARG A 40 -6.48 -11.07 -19.14
CA ARG A 40 -5.75 -11.77 -18.06
C ARG A 40 -4.72 -10.88 -17.38
N LEU A 41 -4.05 -10.00 -18.12
CA LEU A 41 -3.15 -9.01 -17.55
C LEU A 41 -3.89 -8.08 -16.57
N ARG A 42 -5.14 -7.73 -16.83
CA ARG A 42 -5.95 -6.89 -15.93
C ARG A 42 -6.02 -7.47 -14.51
N THR A 43 -6.32 -8.75 -14.37
CA THR A 43 -6.37 -9.40 -13.05
C THR A 43 -5.01 -9.47 -12.38
N GLN A 44 -3.93 -9.61 -13.15
CA GLN A 44 -2.57 -9.54 -12.64
C GLN A 44 -2.21 -8.11 -12.18
N PHE A 45 -2.61 -7.08 -12.94
CA PHE A 45 -2.42 -5.68 -12.55
C PHE A 45 -3.21 -5.31 -11.29
N GLU A 46 -4.42 -5.83 -11.11
CA GLU A 46 -5.19 -5.63 -9.89
C GLU A 46 -4.50 -6.26 -8.66
N ALA A 47 -3.85 -7.42 -8.85
CA ALA A 47 -3.13 -8.12 -7.78
C ALA A 47 -1.74 -7.50 -7.52
N ASP A 48 -0.92 -7.34 -8.55
CA ASP A 48 0.46 -6.86 -8.46
C ASP A 48 0.87 -6.10 -9.73
N PRO A 49 0.68 -4.76 -9.77
CA PRO A 49 0.96 -3.97 -10.96
C PRO A 49 2.41 -4.03 -11.44
N LEU A 50 3.40 -3.92 -10.53
CA LEU A 50 4.80 -3.92 -10.93
C LEU A 50 5.25 -5.29 -11.46
N GLN A 51 4.80 -6.37 -10.85
CA GLN A 51 5.08 -7.72 -11.34
C GLN A 51 4.39 -7.98 -12.69
N ALA A 52 3.16 -7.49 -12.87
CA ALA A 52 2.44 -7.61 -14.13
C ALA A 52 3.13 -6.84 -15.27
N LEU A 53 3.70 -5.64 -15.00
CA LEU A 53 4.52 -4.91 -15.97
C LEU A 53 5.76 -5.72 -16.36
N GLN A 54 6.45 -6.35 -15.42
CA GLN A 54 7.62 -7.18 -15.69
C GLN A 54 7.26 -8.46 -16.47
N GLY A 55 6.10 -9.04 -16.23
CA GLY A 55 5.62 -10.28 -16.85
C GLY A 55 4.93 -10.10 -18.21
N CYS A 56 4.88 -8.89 -18.79
CA CYS A 56 4.13 -8.64 -20.02
C CYS A 56 4.87 -8.95 -21.34
N GLU A 57 6.06 -9.57 -21.29
CA GLU A 57 6.91 -9.85 -22.46
C GLU A 57 6.20 -10.64 -23.58
N ASP A 58 5.49 -11.71 -23.21
CA ASP A 58 4.73 -12.52 -24.14
C ASP A 58 3.61 -11.73 -24.83
N TRP A 59 2.93 -10.88 -24.05
CA TRP A 59 1.88 -10.02 -24.58
C TRP A 59 2.44 -8.98 -25.56
N LEU A 60 3.55 -8.30 -25.21
CA LEU A 60 4.25 -7.38 -26.12
C LEU A 60 4.58 -8.04 -27.44
N THR A 61 5.10 -9.27 -27.37
CA THR A 61 5.47 -10.05 -28.57
C THR A 61 4.25 -10.39 -29.45
N GLN A 62 3.13 -10.78 -28.85
CA GLN A 62 1.87 -11.07 -29.55
C GLN A 62 1.23 -9.82 -30.15
N ALA A 63 1.29 -8.70 -29.44
CA ALA A 63 0.76 -7.41 -29.87
C ALA A 63 1.61 -6.74 -30.96
N GLY A 64 2.84 -7.22 -31.21
CA GLY A 64 3.76 -6.62 -32.19
C GLY A 64 4.43 -5.35 -31.68
N LEU A 65 4.58 -5.23 -30.35
CA LEU A 65 5.26 -4.15 -29.67
C LEU A 65 6.73 -4.52 -29.43
N ALA A 66 7.62 -3.52 -29.37
CA ALA A 66 9.06 -3.74 -29.22
C ALA A 66 9.50 -3.76 -27.77
N SER A 67 9.04 -2.80 -26.99
CA SER A 67 9.44 -2.63 -25.59
C SER A 67 8.35 -1.95 -24.80
N LEU A 68 8.39 -2.13 -23.49
CA LEU A 68 7.70 -1.35 -22.48
C LEU A 68 8.74 -0.87 -21.47
N GLU A 69 8.85 0.42 -21.33
CA GLU A 69 9.68 1.09 -20.34
C GLU A 69 8.76 1.83 -19.36
N TRP A 70 9.08 1.81 -18.08
CA TRP A 70 8.39 2.64 -17.10
C TRP A 70 9.37 3.25 -16.11
N HIS A 71 9.06 4.47 -15.71
CA HIS A 71 9.79 5.18 -14.68
C HIS A 71 8.84 6.09 -13.89
N GLY A 72 9.22 6.41 -12.68
CA GLY A 72 8.44 7.31 -11.85
C GLY A 72 8.54 7.01 -10.37
N ASP A 73 7.51 7.41 -9.62
CA ASP A 73 7.37 7.16 -8.18
C ASP A 73 6.26 6.14 -7.92
N TRP A 74 6.58 5.11 -7.16
CA TRP A 74 5.64 4.09 -6.73
C TRP A 74 5.57 4.07 -5.21
N TYR A 75 4.52 4.66 -4.65
CA TYR A 75 4.35 4.83 -3.21
C TYR A 75 5.59 5.44 -2.52
N GLY A 76 6.22 6.46 -3.16
CA GLY A 76 7.37 7.20 -2.68
C GLY A 76 8.71 6.52 -2.86
N VAL A 77 8.76 5.49 -3.67
CA VAL A 77 10.00 4.83 -4.07
C VAL A 77 10.19 5.02 -5.57
N PRO A 78 11.33 5.56 -6.02
CA PRO A 78 11.60 5.68 -7.45
C PRO A 78 11.73 4.28 -8.07
N VAL A 79 11.00 4.07 -9.16
CA VAL A 79 11.02 2.83 -9.93
C VAL A 79 11.42 3.12 -11.37
N HIS A 80 12.24 2.24 -11.92
CA HIS A 80 12.61 2.26 -13.34
C HIS A 80 12.88 0.84 -13.81
N ALA A 81 12.26 0.42 -14.89
CA ALA A 81 12.59 -0.83 -15.54
C ALA A 81 12.13 -0.82 -17.01
N GLU A 82 12.64 -1.79 -17.78
CA GLU A 82 12.31 -2.01 -19.18
C GLU A 82 12.09 -3.50 -19.43
N VAL A 83 11.05 -3.83 -20.19
CA VAL A 83 10.80 -5.16 -20.74
C VAL A 83 10.81 -5.09 -22.26
N ARG A 84 11.52 -5.99 -22.89
CA ARG A 84 11.63 -6.07 -24.37
C ARG A 84 11.00 -7.34 -24.90
N SER A 85 10.32 -7.21 -26.02
CA SER A 85 9.82 -8.35 -26.77
C SER A 85 10.98 -9.21 -27.32
N VAL A 86 10.86 -10.53 -27.22
CA VAL A 86 11.83 -11.49 -27.83
C VAL A 86 12.06 -11.22 -29.32
N ARG A 87 11.06 -10.68 -30.01
CA ARG A 87 11.12 -10.39 -31.46
C ARG A 87 11.49 -8.95 -31.79
N ALA A 88 11.85 -8.15 -30.78
CA ALA A 88 12.22 -6.75 -31.00
C ALA A 88 13.46 -6.65 -31.91
N ARG A 89 13.29 -6.02 -33.08
CA ARG A 89 14.43 -5.63 -33.92
C ARG A 89 15.07 -4.38 -33.35
N ARG A 90 16.39 -4.26 -33.42
CA ARG A 90 17.10 -3.02 -33.03
C ARG A 90 16.55 -1.84 -33.85
N GLY A 91 16.03 -0.81 -33.17
CA GLY A 91 15.51 0.40 -33.81
C GLY A 91 13.98 0.53 -33.76
N ALA A 92 13.38 0.55 -32.56
CA ALA A 92 12.03 1.07 -32.42
C ALA A 92 12.02 2.55 -32.81
N THR A 93 11.28 2.89 -33.91
CA THR A 93 11.32 4.22 -34.51
C THR A 93 10.26 5.17 -33.95
N ARG A 94 9.34 4.66 -33.16
CA ARG A 94 8.25 5.46 -32.57
C ARG A 94 7.89 4.93 -31.18
N HIS A 95 7.60 5.85 -30.26
CA HIS A 95 7.16 5.54 -28.91
C HIS A 95 5.78 6.16 -28.68
N LEU A 96 4.95 5.45 -27.92
CA LEU A 96 3.75 5.98 -27.31
C LEU A 96 4.04 6.13 -25.82
N GLU A 97 3.72 7.29 -25.26
CA GLU A 97 3.99 7.60 -23.87
C GLU A 97 2.70 8.02 -23.20
N ARG A 98 2.50 7.56 -21.97
CA ARG A 98 1.38 7.98 -21.12
C ARG A 98 1.83 8.07 -19.68
N ARG A 99 1.44 9.16 -19.01
CA ARG A 99 1.68 9.38 -17.59
C ARG A 99 0.41 9.08 -16.81
N PHE A 100 0.56 8.37 -15.70
CA PHE A 100 -0.48 8.03 -14.75
C PHE A 100 -0.12 8.71 -13.43
N SER A 101 -0.90 9.72 -13.04
CA SER A 101 -0.67 10.47 -11.81
C SER A 101 -1.85 10.26 -10.88
N GLN A 102 -1.58 9.68 -9.72
CA GLN A 102 -2.49 9.46 -8.60
C GLN A 102 -1.81 9.95 -7.32
N PRO A 103 -2.51 10.11 -6.19
CA PRO A 103 -1.93 10.70 -4.97
C PRO A 103 -0.61 10.08 -4.50
N ASP A 104 -0.45 8.76 -4.67
CA ASP A 104 0.72 8.02 -4.19
C ASP A 104 1.49 7.30 -5.32
N VAL A 105 1.09 7.49 -6.58
CA VAL A 105 1.68 6.84 -7.74
C VAL A 105 1.80 7.83 -8.89
N ASP A 106 3.01 8.03 -9.37
CA ASP A 106 3.29 8.84 -10.55
C ASP A 106 4.19 8.05 -11.50
N LEU A 107 3.58 7.36 -12.46
CA LEU A 107 4.25 6.49 -13.41
C LEU A 107 4.14 7.04 -14.82
N CYS A 108 5.26 7.09 -15.52
CA CYS A 108 5.33 7.32 -16.94
C CYS A 108 5.65 5.99 -17.65
N LEU A 109 4.76 5.55 -18.54
CA LEU A 109 4.94 4.35 -19.35
C LEU A 109 5.22 4.75 -20.79
N ARG A 110 6.26 4.15 -21.37
CA ARG A 110 6.67 4.34 -22.76
C ARG A 110 6.67 3.01 -23.48
N ILE A 111 5.85 2.87 -24.55
CA ILE A 111 5.75 1.67 -25.37
C ILE A 111 6.43 1.91 -26.70
N GLY A 112 7.42 1.09 -27.02
CA GLY A 112 8.12 1.07 -28.30
C GLY A 112 7.31 0.30 -29.36
N LEU A 113 7.04 0.95 -30.49
CA LEU A 113 6.40 0.32 -31.64
C LEU A 113 7.48 -0.26 -32.56
N GLN A 114 7.31 -1.50 -33.02
CA GLN A 114 8.14 -2.01 -34.11
C GLN A 114 7.85 -1.23 -35.39
N GLY A 115 8.87 -1.07 -36.24
CA GLY A 115 8.79 -0.39 -37.54
C GLY A 115 7.89 -1.10 -38.55
N VAL A 116 6.65 -1.43 -38.19
CA VAL A 116 5.63 -2.03 -39.05
C VAL A 116 4.80 -0.97 -39.76
N HIS A 117 4.35 -1.23 -40.94
CA HIS A 117 3.56 -0.34 -41.77
C HIS A 117 2.14 -0.89 -41.94
N GLY A 118 1.21 -0.03 -42.35
CA GLY A 118 -0.16 -0.43 -42.67
C GLY A 118 -0.96 -0.96 -41.45
N GLU A 119 -1.74 -2.01 -41.71
CA GLU A 119 -2.67 -2.60 -40.74
C GLU A 119 -2.00 -3.10 -39.44
N ALA A 120 -0.80 -3.68 -39.57
CA ALA A 120 -0.06 -4.19 -38.41
C ALA A 120 0.35 -3.06 -37.44
N ARG A 121 0.64 -1.88 -37.96
CA ARG A 121 0.95 -0.70 -37.13
C ARG A 121 -0.28 -0.18 -36.40
N LEU A 122 -1.41 -0.05 -37.12
CA LEU A 122 -2.67 0.37 -36.50
C LEU A 122 -3.08 -0.58 -35.39
N PHE A 123 -2.92 -1.88 -35.60
CA PHE A 123 -3.19 -2.87 -34.55
C PHE A 123 -2.28 -2.71 -33.33
N ALA A 124 -0.98 -2.51 -33.54
CA ALA A 124 -0.03 -2.30 -32.44
C ALA A 124 -0.33 -1.02 -31.66
N GLU A 125 -0.69 0.08 -32.34
CA GLU A 125 -1.12 1.34 -31.71
C GLU A 125 -2.43 1.14 -30.90
N GLN A 126 -3.42 0.43 -31.43
CA GLN A 126 -4.64 0.08 -30.71
C GLN A 126 -4.38 -0.80 -29.48
N ALA A 127 -3.51 -1.82 -29.62
CA ALA A 127 -3.13 -2.68 -28.51
C ALA A 127 -2.44 -1.88 -27.38
N ALA A 128 -1.53 -0.96 -27.73
CA ALA A 128 -0.86 -0.08 -26.77
C ALA A 128 -1.86 0.85 -26.05
N GLN A 129 -2.80 1.46 -26.78
CA GLN A 129 -3.84 2.31 -26.17
C GLN A 129 -4.74 1.51 -25.23
N TRP A 130 -5.12 0.30 -25.63
CA TRP A 130 -5.92 -0.57 -24.79
C TRP A 130 -5.15 -1.00 -23.51
N PHE A 131 -3.85 -1.27 -23.62
CA PHE A 131 -2.99 -1.56 -22.48
C PHE A 131 -2.94 -0.41 -21.47
N PHE A 132 -2.83 0.83 -21.96
CA PHE A 132 -2.90 2.01 -21.10
C PHE A 132 -4.24 2.11 -20.36
N LEU A 133 -5.36 1.82 -21.03
CA LEU A 133 -6.68 1.81 -20.39
C LEU A 133 -6.81 0.72 -19.31
N VAL A 134 -6.22 -0.46 -19.54
CA VAL A 134 -6.20 -1.54 -18.54
C VAL A 134 -5.44 -1.11 -17.29
N ILE A 135 -4.26 -0.51 -17.46
CA ILE A 135 -3.47 -0.01 -16.33
C ILE A 135 -4.22 1.09 -15.58
N GLU A 136 -4.77 2.06 -16.29
CA GLU A 136 -5.55 3.16 -15.70
C GLU A 136 -6.72 2.62 -14.87
N GLY A 137 -7.47 1.66 -15.41
CA GLY A 137 -8.58 1.02 -14.71
C GLY A 137 -8.13 0.23 -13.47
N ALA A 138 -6.99 -0.48 -13.56
CA ALA A 138 -6.45 -1.24 -12.44
C ALA A 138 -5.95 -0.33 -11.31
N LEU A 139 -5.25 0.77 -11.65
CA LEU A 139 -4.80 1.77 -10.68
C LEU A 139 -5.99 2.46 -10.00
N ALA A 140 -7.02 2.86 -10.78
CA ALA A 140 -8.23 3.48 -10.23
C ALA A 140 -9.00 2.53 -9.30
N SER A 141 -9.16 1.25 -9.67
CA SER A 141 -9.79 0.24 -8.82
C SER A 141 -9.03 0.04 -7.51
N ARG A 142 -7.70 0.05 -7.57
CA ARG A 142 -6.84 -0.09 -6.41
C ARG A 142 -6.96 1.11 -5.46
N GLU A 143 -7.00 2.31 -5.98
CA GLU A 143 -7.21 3.53 -5.21
C GLU A 143 -8.59 3.52 -4.51
N LEU A 144 -9.66 3.16 -5.23
CA LEU A 144 -11.00 3.05 -4.66
C LEU A 144 -11.05 2.02 -3.52
N ALA A 145 -10.46 0.84 -3.72
CA ALA A 145 -10.39 -0.19 -2.69
C ALA A 145 -9.60 0.27 -1.46
N LEU A 146 -8.50 1.02 -1.67
CA LEU A 146 -7.69 1.59 -0.61
C LEU A 146 -8.48 2.62 0.20
N ASN A 147 -9.13 3.56 -0.48
CA ASN A 147 -9.95 4.59 0.16
C ASN A 147 -11.13 3.95 0.95
N ALA A 148 -11.80 2.93 0.40
CA ALA A 148 -12.84 2.19 1.09
C ALA A 148 -12.31 1.48 2.36
N SER A 149 -11.14 0.83 2.27
CA SER A 149 -10.50 0.18 3.42
C SER A 149 -10.11 1.18 4.51
N MET A 150 -9.57 2.34 4.13
CA MET A 150 -9.22 3.40 5.08
C MET A 150 -10.47 4.01 5.73
N ALA A 151 -11.52 4.27 4.96
CA ALA A 151 -12.80 4.76 5.49
C ALA A 151 -13.45 3.77 6.46
N GLN A 152 -13.39 2.48 6.17
CA GLN A 152 -13.88 1.44 7.08
C GLN A 152 -13.11 1.45 8.40
N ARG A 153 -11.77 1.57 8.36
CA ARG A 153 -10.94 1.67 9.56
C ARG A 153 -11.24 2.92 10.36
N ALA A 154 -11.40 4.08 9.71
CA ALA A 154 -11.77 5.31 10.38
C ALA A 154 -13.11 5.18 11.12
N ARG A 155 -14.12 4.55 10.50
CA ARG A 155 -15.42 4.29 11.16
C ARG A 155 -15.27 3.36 12.36
N LEU A 156 -14.45 2.31 12.26
CA LEU A 156 -14.18 1.40 13.37
C LEU A 156 -13.47 2.14 14.52
N ALA A 157 -12.51 3.03 14.22
CA ALA A 157 -11.82 3.83 15.21
C ALA A 157 -12.77 4.73 16.01
N VAL A 158 -13.70 5.43 15.33
CA VAL A 158 -14.73 6.26 15.98
C VAL A 158 -15.62 5.41 16.90
N PHE A 159 -16.03 4.22 16.42
CA PHE A 159 -16.84 3.30 17.22
C PHE A 159 -16.11 2.82 18.49
N VAL A 160 -14.84 2.41 18.34
CA VAL A 160 -14.00 1.99 19.47
C VAL A 160 -13.80 3.14 20.45
N GLN A 161 -13.53 4.36 19.96
CA GLN A 161 -13.37 5.55 20.80
C GLN A 161 -14.64 5.84 21.64
N HIS A 162 -15.81 5.73 21.03
CA HIS A 162 -17.09 5.90 21.73
C HIS A 162 -17.27 4.86 22.86
N ASP A 163 -17.01 3.57 22.54
CA ASP A 163 -17.13 2.50 23.53
C ASP A 163 -16.07 2.61 24.64
N MET A 164 -14.83 3.05 24.32
CA MET A 164 -13.79 3.34 25.32
C MET A 164 -14.19 4.49 26.25
N ARG A 165 -14.74 5.58 25.72
CA ARG A 165 -15.21 6.71 26.52
C ARG A 165 -16.33 6.28 27.51
N ASN A 166 -17.28 5.51 27.01
CA ASN A 166 -18.36 4.99 27.83
C ASN A 166 -17.87 4.03 28.92
N LEU A 167 -16.85 3.20 28.59
CA LEU A 167 -16.23 2.31 29.58
C LEU A 167 -15.46 3.11 30.66
N ALA A 168 -14.70 4.13 30.25
CA ALA A 168 -13.99 5.02 31.18
C ALA A 168 -14.95 5.74 32.11
N GLN A 169 -16.06 6.29 31.59
CA GLN A 169 -17.10 6.92 32.40
C GLN A 169 -17.73 5.94 33.39
N TRP A 170 -17.93 4.69 33.01
CA TRP A 170 -18.44 3.68 33.92
C TRP A 170 -17.43 3.35 35.02
N ILE A 171 -16.15 3.22 34.71
CA ILE A 171 -15.06 2.99 35.68
C ILE A 171 -15.02 4.18 36.69
N GLU A 172 -15.06 5.42 36.20
CA GLU A 172 -15.10 6.64 37.00
C GLU A 172 -16.29 6.63 37.97
N LEU A 173 -17.48 6.28 37.46
CA LEU A 173 -18.69 6.17 38.29
C LEU A 173 -18.53 5.12 39.40
N VAL A 174 -17.94 3.97 39.08
CA VAL A 174 -17.65 2.90 40.06
C VAL A 174 -16.70 3.39 41.14
N ALA A 175 -15.61 4.08 40.74
CA ALA A 175 -14.65 4.64 41.68
C ALA A 175 -15.33 5.67 42.62
N GLN A 176 -16.11 6.63 42.09
CA GLN A 176 -16.83 7.63 42.89
C GLN A 176 -17.84 7.00 43.85
N GLN A 177 -18.56 5.94 43.43
CA GLN A 177 -19.50 5.24 44.30
C GLN A 177 -18.82 4.50 45.46
N LEU A 178 -17.62 3.95 45.23
CA LEU A 178 -16.84 3.26 46.27
C LEU A 178 -16.18 4.26 47.23
N ASP A 179 -15.61 5.36 46.72
CA ASP A 179 -14.96 6.40 47.50
C ASP A 179 -15.96 7.14 48.40
N GLY A 180 -17.21 7.30 47.93
CA GLY A 180 -18.29 7.97 48.71
C GLY A 180 -19.00 7.06 49.71
N ALA A 181 -18.72 5.77 49.75
CA ALA A 181 -19.42 4.80 50.59
C ALA A 181 -18.79 4.71 52.01
N CYS A 182 -19.31 5.51 52.95
CA CYS A 182 -18.83 5.58 54.32
C CYS A 182 -19.55 4.62 55.32
N SER A 183 -20.57 3.86 54.88
CA SER A 183 -21.33 2.94 55.72
C SER A 183 -21.57 1.58 55.05
N PRO A 184 -21.78 0.48 55.82
CA PRO A 184 -22.06 -0.84 55.25
C PRO A 184 -23.27 -0.87 54.30
N GLY A 185 -24.28 -0.07 54.56
CA GLY A 185 -25.48 0.06 53.72
C GLY A 185 -25.19 0.73 52.40
N GLN A 186 -24.35 1.78 52.38
CA GLN A 186 -23.91 2.47 51.17
C GLN A 186 -23.01 1.58 50.31
N LEU A 187 -22.11 0.79 50.93
CA LEU A 187 -21.29 -0.20 50.24
C LEU A 187 -22.14 -1.27 49.56
N ALA A 188 -23.16 -1.78 50.25
CA ALA A 188 -24.08 -2.78 49.66
C ALA A 188 -24.89 -2.21 48.48
N GLN A 189 -25.25 -0.90 48.55
CA GLN A 189 -25.94 -0.24 47.43
C GLN A 189 -24.99 0.01 46.26
N ALA A 190 -23.75 0.46 46.49
CA ALA A 190 -22.74 0.60 45.46
C ALA A 190 -22.45 -0.73 44.74
N ALA A 191 -22.32 -1.81 45.51
CA ALA A 191 -22.11 -3.15 44.94
C ALA A 191 -23.26 -3.59 44.01
N ARG A 192 -24.53 -3.33 44.39
CA ARG A 192 -25.69 -3.62 43.53
C ARG A 192 -25.65 -2.80 42.25
N ASN A 193 -25.33 -1.50 42.31
CA ASN A 193 -25.23 -0.63 41.15
C ASN A 193 -24.12 -1.07 40.19
N ILE A 194 -22.96 -1.46 40.71
CA ILE A 194 -21.84 -2.00 39.95
C ILE A 194 -22.22 -3.30 39.27
N GLN A 195 -22.93 -4.20 39.97
CA GLN A 195 -23.36 -5.48 39.44
C GLN A 195 -24.32 -5.30 38.23
N LEU A 196 -25.24 -4.32 38.33
CA LEU A 196 -26.15 -3.99 37.21
C LEU A 196 -25.42 -3.50 35.95
N GLY A 197 -24.35 -2.70 36.12
CA GLY A 197 -23.57 -2.15 35.01
C GLY A 197 -22.48 -3.07 34.46
N ALA A 198 -22.07 -4.09 35.22
CA ALA A 198 -20.91 -4.91 34.94
C ALA A 198 -21.05 -5.75 33.62
N SER A 199 -22.24 -6.22 33.31
CA SER A 199 -22.51 -6.97 32.09
C SER A 199 -22.30 -6.11 30.83
N ALA A 200 -22.85 -4.89 30.83
CA ALA A 200 -22.69 -3.94 29.72
C ALA A 200 -21.24 -3.47 29.57
N ALA A 201 -20.53 -3.24 30.70
CA ALA A 201 -19.11 -2.88 30.68
C ALA A 201 -18.24 -4.02 30.09
N ARG A 202 -18.51 -5.27 30.50
CA ARG A 202 -17.82 -6.45 29.95
C ARG A 202 -18.06 -6.61 28.45
N GLU A 203 -19.28 -6.45 27.99
CA GLU A 203 -19.62 -6.54 26.56
C GLU A 203 -18.89 -5.45 25.75
N ARG A 204 -18.85 -4.20 26.26
CA ARG A 204 -18.09 -3.11 25.63
C ARG A 204 -16.60 -3.43 25.58
N ALA A 205 -16.02 -3.90 26.68
CA ALA A 205 -14.61 -4.28 26.73
C ALA A 205 -14.29 -5.39 25.72
N GLN A 206 -15.18 -6.40 25.56
CA GLN A 206 -15.03 -7.45 24.57
C GLN A 206 -15.11 -6.92 23.14
N ARG A 207 -16.04 -6.01 22.83
CA ARG A 207 -16.12 -5.37 21.50
C ARG A 207 -14.85 -4.57 21.18
N ILE A 208 -14.35 -3.80 22.16
CA ILE A 208 -13.10 -3.04 22.02
C ILE A 208 -11.94 -4.01 21.73
N ALA A 209 -11.78 -5.07 22.52
CA ALA A 209 -10.73 -6.06 22.34
C ALA A 209 -10.78 -6.75 20.95
N GLN A 210 -11.98 -7.07 20.48
CA GLN A 210 -12.17 -7.63 19.12
C GLN A 210 -11.85 -6.63 18.02
N ALA A 211 -12.20 -5.34 18.20
CA ALA A 211 -11.89 -4.29 17.23
C ALA A 211 -10.38 -4.01 17.16
N ILE A 212 -9.70 -3.95 18.31
CA ILE A 212 -8.23 -3.78 18.38
C ILE A 212 -7.53 -4.98 17.75
N GLY A 213 -7.97 -6.21 18.02
CA GLY A 213 -7.42 -7.42 17.39
C GLY A 213 -7.54 -7.45 15.87
N ARG A 214 -8.46 -6.66 15.29
CA ARG A 214 -8.62 -6.43 13.85
C ARG A 214 -7.83 -5.22 13.33
N GLY A 215 -6.98 -4.59 14.16
CA GLY A 215 -6.10 -3.49 13.75
C GLY A 215 -6.82 -2.14 13.56
N ALA A 216 -7.89 -1.88 14.31
CA ALA A 216 -8.49 -0.54 14.33
C ALA A 216 -7.57 0.44 15.11
N PRO A 217 -7.15 1.56 14.50
CA PRO A 217 -6.40 2.58 15.23
C PRO A 217 -7.34 3.24 16.26
N VAL A 218 -6.88 3.35 17.50
CA VAL A 218 -7.57 4.12 18.53
C VAL A 218 -7.24 5.58 18.30
N ALA A 219 -8.21 6.38 17.83
CA ALA A 219 -8.05 7.82 17.71
C ALA A 219 -8.03 8.43 19.12
N THR A 220 -6.92 9.02 19.52
CA THR A 220 -6.85 9.90 20.70
C THR A 220 -7.38 11.29 20.35
N PRO A 221 -8.11 11.98 21.26
CA PRO A 221 -8.57 13.33 20.98
C PRO A 221 -7.40 14.28 20.81
N GLU A 222 -7.49 15.10 19.77
CA GLU A 222 -6.50 16.10 19.40
C GLU A 222 -6.28 17.11 20.53
N SER A 223 -5.04 17.18 21.04
CA SER A 223 -4.53 18.36 21.71
C SER A 223 -3.53 19.03 20.76
N PRO A 224 -3.87 20.21 20.20
CA PRO A 224 -2.99 20.85 19.23
C PRO A 224 -1.74 21.40 19.94
N HIS A 225 -0.57 20.98 19.50
CA HIS A 225 0.73 21.62 19.68
C HIS A 225 1.46 21.51 21.03
N GLU A 226 1.17 20.54 21.86
CA GLU A 226 2.07 20.22 22.98
C GLU A 226 3.40 19.64 22.45
N ALA A 227 4.51 20.06 23.09
CA ALA A 227 5.81 19.47 22.81
C ALA A 227 5.79 17.99 23.25
N LEU A 228 6.10 17.08 22.33
CA LEU A 228 6.21 15.66 22.62
C LEU A 228 7.57 15.40 23.27
N ASP A 229 7.59 14.74 24.42
CA ASP A 229 8.80 14.11 24.91
C ASP A 229 9.00 12.79 24.16
N ILE A 230 10.00 12.77 23.26
CA ILE A 230 10.25 11.63 22.39
C ILE A 230 10.59 10.37 23.17
N GLU A 231 11.35 10.51 24.28
CA GLU A 231 11.78 9.37 25.11
C GLU A 231 10.56 8.69 25.74
N ASP A 232 9.66 9.46 26.35
CA ASP A 232 8.44 8.95 26.96
C ASP A 232 7.47 8.35 25.95
N GLU A 233 7.32 9.00 24.77
CA GLU A 233 6.43 8.49 23.72
C GLU A 233 6.96 7.17 23.13
N LEU A 234 8.26 7.07 22.89
CA LEU A 234 8.90 5.84 22.40
C LEU A 234 8.81 4.71 23.43
N ALA A 235 9.04 5.02 24.72
CA ALA A 235 8.94 4.03 25.79
C ALA A 235 7.52 3.45 25.91
N ARG A 236 6.48 4.31 25.81
CA ARG A 236 5.07 3.87 25.82
C ARG A 236 4.73 2.98 24.63
N ALA A 237 5.13 3.39 23.43
CA ALA A 237 4.87 2.59 22.21
C ALA A 237 5.64 1.26 22.24
N ALA A 238 6.88 1.25 22.72
CA ALA A 238 7.69 0.05 22.86
C ALA A 238 7.07 -0.96 23.83
N ALA A 239 6.58 -0.50 24.98
CA ALA A 239 5.85 -1.33 25.94
C ALA A 239 4.58 -1.94 25.33
N MET A 240 3.80 -1.15 24.58
CA MET A 240 2.58 -1.61 23.91
C MET A 240 2.88 -2.71 22.89
N HIS A 241 3.93 -2.57 22.09
CA HIS A 241 4.30 -3.51 21.03
C HIS A 241 5.28 -4.61 21.48
N GLN A 242 5.71 -4.60 22.75
CA GLN A 242 6.69 -5.55 23.33
C GLN A 242 8.01 -5.57 22.52
N VAL A 243 8.52 -4.38 22.18
CA VAL A 243 9.79 -4.19 21.48
C VAL A 243 10.83 -3.66 22.46
N ALA A 244 11.98 -4.32 22.56
CA ALA A 244 13.12 -3.80 23.32
C ALA A 244 13.81 -2.71 22.49
N LEU A 245 13.90 -1.49 23.05
CA LEU A 245 14.56 -0.37 22.38
C LEU A 245 15.97 -0.17 22.91
N ASP A 246 16.90 0.06 21.98
CA ASP A 246 18.23 0.63 22.24
C ASP A 246 18.18 2.09 21.80
N LEU A 247 18.09 3.02 22.78
CA LEU A 247 17.79 4.44 22.55
C LEU A 247 19.05 5.29 22.57
N GLU A 248 19.31 6.02 21.49
CA GLU A 248 20.35 7.06 21.42
C GLU A 248 19.67 8.39 21.03
N ILE A 249 19.48 9.29 22.00
CA ILE A 249 18.79 10.58 21.78
C ILE A 249 19.76 11.73 22.03
N GLN A 250 19.99 12.57 21.00
CA GLN A 250 20.72 13.82 21.17
C GLN A 250 19.96 14.80 22.07
N ALA A 251 20.67 15.52 22.94
CA ALA A 251 20.07 16.37 23.95
C ALA A 251 19.14 17.47 23.40
N ASP A 252 19.46 18.01 22.23
CA ASP A 252 18.72 19.05 21.51
C ASP A 252 17.53 18.49 20.69
N ALA A 253 17.40 17.16 20.59
CA ALA A 253 16.35 16.47 19.86
C ALA A 253 15.33 15.75 20.77
N ARG A 254 15.40 15.90 22.09
CA ARG A 254 14.48 15.23 23.04
C ARG A 254 13.03 15.70 22.91
N SER A 255 12.81 16.96 22.57
CA SER A 255 11.50 17.55 22.46
C SER A 255 11.14 17.86 21.02
N LEU A 256 9.98 17.34 20.56
CA LEU A 256 9.48 17.51 19.21
C LEU A 256 8.12 18.21 19.22
N ARG A 257 7.98 19.30 18.47
CA ARG A 257 6.67 19.92 18.20
C ARG A 257 6.14 19.46 16.86
N TRP A 258 5.31 18.45 16.89
CA TRP A 258 4.70 17.88 15.69
C TRP A 258 3.28 17.38 16.01
N ASP A 259 2.55 17.01 14.98
CA ASP A 259 1.22 16.43 15.13
C ASP A 259 1.30 15.10 15.93
N ARG A 260 0.68 15.09 17.12
CA ARG A 260 0.70 13.93 18.01
C ARG A 260 0.04 12.71 17.38
N HIS A 261 -1.02 12.92 16.58
CA HIS A 261 -1.69 11.82 15.89
C HIS A 261 -0.77 11.20 14.84
N ALA A 262 -0.11 12.04 14.04
CA ALA A 262 0.86 11.57 13.04
C ALA A 262 2.03 10.83 13.68
N TRP A 263 2.54 11.33 14.83
CA TRP A 263 3.56 10.64 15.62
C TRP A 263 3.09 9.25 16.05
N THR A 264 1.94 9.17 16.75
CA THR A 264 1.40 7.92 17.28
C THR A 264 1.16 6.91 16.16
N VAL A 265 0.46 7.31 15.08
CA VAL A 265 0.20 6.41 13.93
C VAL A 265 1.50 5.91 13.30
N THR A 266 2.50 6.78 13.16
CA THR A 266 3.78 6.38 12.53
C THR A 266 4.55 5.41 13.40
N VAL A 267 4.76 5.75 14.69
CA VAL A 267 5.54 4.94 15.62
C VAL A 267 4.88 3.59 15.88
N ASP A 268 3.55 3.56 16.09
CA ASP A 268 2.80 2.32 16.30
C ASP A 268 2.87 1.37 15.11
N ASN A 269 2.75 1.90 13.89
CA ASN A 269 2.87 1.06 12.69
C ASN A 269 4.30 0.55 12.46
N VAL A 270 5.31 1.36 12.78
CA VAL A 270 6.72 0.95 12.68
C VAL A 270 7.03 -0.13 13.71
N LEU A 271 6.79 0.13 15.01
CA LEU A 271 7.09 -0.81 16.08
C LEU A 271 6.22 -2.07 16.01
N GLY A 272 4.94 -1.92 15.65
CA GLY A 272 4.03 -3.04 15.40
C GLY A 272 4.50 -3.94 14.27
N ASN A 273 5.06 -3.38 13.20
CA ASN A 273 5.64 -4.16 12.11
C ASN A 273 6.92 -4.91 12.55
N ILE A 274 7.80 -4.26 13.32
CA ILE A 274 9.01 -4.88 13.89
C ILE A 274 8.64 -6.04 14.82
N SER A 275 7.69 -5.80 15.75
CA SER A 275 7.20 -6.83 16.68
C SER A 275 6.63 -8.05 15.95
N ARG A 276 5.87 -7.80 14.88
CA ARG A 276 5.29 -8.87 14.07
C ARG A 276 6.35 -9.66 13.33
N LEU A 277 7.30 -8.99 12.66
CA LEU A 277 8.40 -9.65 11.95
C LEU A 277 9.27 -10.50 12.90
N ALA A 278 9.61 -9.98 14.07
CA ALA A 278 10.38 -10.72 15.06
C ALA A 278 9.66 -11.99 15.51
N ARG A 279 8.34 -11.91 15.78
CA ARG A 279 7.52 -13.09 16.12
C ARG A 279 7.47 -14.12 14.99
N GLU A 280 7.37 -13.69 13.73
CA GLU A 280 7.40 -14.58 12.57
C GLU A 280 8.75 -15.29 12.42
N CYS A 281 9.85 -14.64 12.82
CA CYS A 281 11.19 -15.22 12.84
C CYS A 281 11.50 -16.01 14.12
N GLY A 282 10.59 -16.09 15.08
CA GLY A 282 10.82 -16.74 16.38
C GLY A 282 11.84 -16.01 17.26
N GLN A 283 12.02 -14.70 17.05
CA GLN A 283 13.00 -13.86 17.73
C GLN A 283 12.32 -12.86 18.68
N GLN A 284 13.08 -12.36 19.65
CA GLN A 284 12.66 -11.22 20.45
C GLN A 284 12.76 -9.94 19.63
N ALA A 285 11.71 -9.12 19.65
CA ALA A 285 11.70 -7.85 18.94
C ALA A 285 12.68 -6.85 19.56
N ARG A 286 13.69 -6.44 18.80
CA ARG A 286 14.67 -5.41 19.18
C ARG A 286 14.76 -4.36 18.10
N CYS A 287 14.92 -3.09 18.50
CA CYS A 287 15.05 -1.97 17.59
C CYS A 287 16.04 -0.96 18.16
N ALA A 288 17.06 -0.62 17.39
CA ALA A 288 17.91 0.54 17.71
C ALA A 288 17.21 1.81 17.19
N VAL A 289 16.98 2.75 18.09
CA VAL A 289 16.35 4.04 17.74
C VAL A 289 17.33 5.15 18.00
N ARG A 290 17.63 5.92 16.94
CA ARG A 290 18.48 7.12 17.02
C ARG A 290 17.67 8.35 16.71
N VAL A 291 17.76 9.35 17.59
CA VAL A 291 17.09 10.63 17.43
C VAL A 291 18.15 11.72 17.32
N ARG A 292 18.16 12.42 16.19
CA ARG A 292 19.16 13.47 15.89
C ARG A 292 18.50 14.70 15.33
N ARG A 293 19.11 15.85 15.59
CA ARG A 293 18.81 17.10 14.91
C ARG A 293 19.69 17.23 13.67
N ILE A 294 19.08 17.44 12.51
CA ILE A 294 19.79 17.65 11.24
C ILE A 294 19.25 18.96 10.65
N GLU A 295 20.04 20.01 10.72
CA GLU A 295 19.63 21.34 10.26
C GLU A 295 18.30 21.80 10.90
N ASP A 296 17.26 21.99 10.10
CA ASP A 296 15.93 22.41 10.52
C ASP A 296 14.95 21.21 10.69
N GLU A 297 15.46 19.97 10.75
CA GLU A 297 14.65 18.75 10.89
C GLU A 297 15.08 17.91 12.11
N THR A 298 14.15 17.18 12.71
CA THR A 298 14.43 16.08 13.63
C THR A 298 14.30 14.77 12.88
N GLU A 299 15.36 13.97 12.88
CA GLU A 299 15.38 12.62 12.32
C GLU A 299 15.26 11.58 13.44
N VAL A 300 14.29 10.68 13.31
CA VAL A 300 14.12 9.50 14.16
C VAL A 300 14.31 8.25 13.29
N SER A 301 15.41 7.52 13.52
CA SER A 301 15.75 6.32 12.77
C SER A 301 15.45 5.08 13.59
N PHE A 302 14.70 4.14 13.04
CA PHE A 302 14.35 2.84 13.61
C PHE A 302 15.09 1.76 12.83
N ALA A 303 16.10 1.11 13.42
CA ALA A 303 16.93 0.13 12.75
C ALA A 303 16.79 -1.26 13.37
N THR A 304 16.66 -2.26 12.50
CA THR A 304 16.66 -3.69 12.86
C THR A 304 17.72 -4.38 12.01
N SER A 305 18.85 -4.79 12.61
CA SER A 305 19.95 -5.45 11.88
C SER A 305 19.70 -6.93 11.62
N ASP A 306 18.92 -7.60 12.48
CA ASP A 306 18.82 -9.05 12.58
C ASP A 306 17.53 -9.62 11.98
N LEU A 307 16.59 -8.76 11.59
CA LEU A 307 15.34 -9.16 10.97
C LEU A 307 15.45 -9.10 9.45
N PRO A 308 15.41 -10.22 8.73
CA PRO A 308 15.60 -10.23 7.29
C PRO A 308 14.46 -9.48 6.58
N LEU A 309 14.83 -8.64 5.62
CA LEU A 309 13.87 -7.96 4.78
C LEU A 309 13.19 -8.96 3.84
N GLN A 310 11.90 -9.20 4.04
CA GLN A 310 11.12 -10.20 3.29
C GLN A 310 10.57 -9.65 1.96
N LEU A 311 10.61 -8.33 1.76
CA LEU A 311 10.08 -7.63 0.59
C LEU A 311 11.14 -6.71 -0.01
N PRO A 312 11.15 -6.50 -1.34
CA PRO A 312 11.94 -5.46 -1.95
C PRO A 312 11.61 -4.09 -1.35
N LEU A 313 12.61 -3.25 -1.11
CA LEU A 313 12.41 -1.90 -0.55
C LEU A 313 11.40 -1.07 -1.34
N ALA A 314 11.41 -1.19 -2.67
CA ALA A 314 10.47 -0.53 -3.57
C ALA A 314 8.99 -0.83 -3.25
N ARG A 315 8.71 -1.92 -2.53
CA ARG A 315 7.34 -2.36 -2.23
C ARG A 315 6.97 -2.19 -0.76
N LEU A 316 7.88 -1.68 0.06
CA LEU A 316 7.69 -1.63 1.51
C LEU A 316 6.48 -0.78 1.95
N PHE A 317 6.26 0.33 1.26
CA PHE A 317 5.13 1.24 1.52
C PHE A 317 3.91 0.95 0.63
N GLU A 318 3.98 -0.06 -0.23
CA GLU A 318 2.87 -0.45 -1.09
C GLU A 318 1.75 -1.09 -0.25
N PRO A 319 0.49 -0.64 -0.39
CA PRO A 319 -0.62 -1.20 0.36
C PRO A 319 -0.93 -2.64 -0.09
N TRP A 320 -1.38 -3.47 0.87
CA TRP A 320 -1.70 -4.91 0.73
C TRP A 320 -0.54 -5.82 0.36
N VAL A 321 0.66 -5.31 0.30
CA VAL A 321 1.84 -6.12 0.11
C VAL A 321 2.29 -6.64 1.47
N GLY A 322 2.20 -7.94 1.66
CA GLY A 322 2.58 -8.60 2.89
C GLY A 322 2.72 -10.10 2.67
N THR A 323 3.53 -10.73 3.49
CA THR A 323 3.89 -12.14 3.31
C THR A 323 2.80 -13.12 3.71
N ARG A 324 1.68 -12.67 4.36
CA ARG A 324 0.60 -13.57 4.82
C ARG A 324 -0.76 -12.88 5.03
N PRO A 325 -1.88 -13.66 5.06
CA PRO A 325 -3.26 -13.17 5.22
C PRO A 325 -3.56 -12.48 6.56
N ALA A 326 -2.74 -12.67 7.59
CA ALA A 326 -3.01 -12.17 8.95
C ALA A 326 -2.68 -10.70 9.17
N GLY A 327 -1.92 -10.05 8.28
CA GLY A 327 -1.64 -8.63 8.31
C GLY A 327 -2.39 -7.89 7.20
N SER A 328 -2.99 -6.73 7.51
CA SER A 328 -3.70 -5.95 6.49
C SER A 328 -2.81 -5.38 5.38
N GLY A 329 -1.47 -5.44 5.54
CA GLY A 329 -0.50 -4.88 4.59
C GLY A 329 -0.62 -3.36 4.36
N ILE A 330 -1.32 -2.63 5.25
CA ILE A 330 -1.59 -1.19 5.07
C ILE A 330 -0.81 -0.34 6.10
N GLY A 331 -0.21 -0.95 7.14
CA GLY A 331 0.35 -0.20 8.27
C GLY A 331 1.45 0.79 7.87
N LEU A 332 2.50 0.36 7.17
CA LEU A 332 3.58 1.25 6.75
C LEU A 332 3.12 2.27 5.69
N TYR A 333 2.20 1.88 4.81
CA TYR A 333 1.55 2.83 3.89
C TYR A 333 0.82 3.93 4.67
N GLN A 334 0.01 3.56 5.68
CA GLN A 334 -0.72 4.51 6.52
C GLN A 334 0.25 5.42 7.29
N ALA A 335 1.31 4.85 7.89
CA ALA A 335 2.35 5.61 8.58
C ALA A 335 2.95 6.67 7.64
N ARG A 336 3.38 6.27 6.44
CA ARG A 336 3.96 7.19 5.47
C ARG A 336 2.98 8.28 5.02
N ARG A 337 1.75 7.91 4.70
CA ARG A 337 0.72 8.87 4.25
C ARG A 337 0.36 9.89 5.34
N THR A 338 0.21 9.44 6.59
CA THR A 338 -0.06 10.31 7.73
C THR A 338 1.13 11.23 8.02
N THR A 339 2.35 10.70 7.95
CA THR A 339 3.59 11.50 8.08
C THR A 339 3.66 12.61 7.02
N LEU A 340 3.40 12.28 5.76
CA LEU A 340 3.41 13.26 4.66
C LEU A 340 2.33 14.33 4.83
N ALA A 341 1.11 13.94 5.25
CA ALA A 341 0.01 14.87 5.50
C ALA A 341 0.34 15.86 6.63
N ALA A 342 1.16 15.45 7.61
CA ALA A 342 1.65 16.29 8.70
C ALA A 342 2.96 17.05 8.36
N GLY A 343 3.38 17.04 7.09
CA GLY A 343 4.57 17.76 6.61
C GLY A 343 5.91 17.09 6.93
N GLY A 344 5.91 15.82 7.38
CA GLY A 344 7.12 15.03 7.58
C GLY A 344 7.42 14.09 6.39
N GLN A 345 8.47 13.29 6.52
CA GLN A 345 8.88 12.29 5.54
C GLN A 345 9.23 10.97 6.23
N LEU A 346 8.73 9.85 5.71
CA LEU A 346 9.09 8.49 6.15
C LEU A 346 9.76 7.76 4.99
N THR A 347 11.02 7.35 5.20
CA THR A 347 11.83 6.65 4.20
C THR A 347 12.35 5.33 4.76
N ALA A 348 12.83 4.46 3.86
CA ALA A 348 13.37 3.15 4.21
C ALA A 348 14.71 2.92 3.53
N GLN A 349 15.66 2.34 4.24
CA GLN A 349 16.99 1.99 3.73
C GLN A 349 17.40 0.59 4.25
N PRO A 350 18.23 -0.16 3.51
CA PRO A 350 18.79 -1.41 4.02
C PRO A 350 19.73 -1.13 5.20
N CYS A 351 19.69 -1.99 6.22
CA CYS A 351 20.58 -1.94 7.38
C CYS A 351 21.05 -3.34 7.74
N GLY A 352 22.29 -3.69 7.36
CA GLY A 352 22.78 -5.07 7.51
C GLY A 352 21.90 -6.05 6.70
N GLN A 353 21.35 -7.07 7.36
CA GLN A 353 20.36 -7.97 6.79
C GLN A 353 18.91 -7.46 6.95
N GLY A 354 18.72 -6.40 7.72
CA GLY A 354 17.43 -5.84 8.08
C GLY A 354 17.13 -4.50 7.40
N LEU A 355 16.36 -3.68 8.11
CA LEU A 355 15.77 -2.45 7.62
C LEU A 355 16.00 -1.30 8.60
N ALA A 356 16.30 -0.12 8.08
CA ALA A 356 16.20 1.14 8.79
C ALA A 356 15.07 1.98 8.21
N LEU A 357 14.12 2.39 9.05
CA LEU A 357 13.07 3.35 8.73
C LEU A 357 13.46 4.70 9.33
N SER A 358 13.49 5.75 8.53
CA SER A 358 13.84 7.11 8.97
C SER A 358 12.63 8.03 8.83
N LEU A 359 12.17 8.57 9.96
CA LEU A 359 11.15 9.59 10.06
C LEU A 359 11.85 10.96 10.19
N ARG A 360 11.64 11.86 9.23
CA ARG A 360 12.09 13.23 9.28
C ARG A 360 10.92 14.17 9.48
N VAL A 361 11.06 15.06 10.42
CA VAL A 361 10.02 16.00 10.83
C VAL A 361 10.60 17.41 10.86
N PRO A 362 9.99 18.39 10.14
CA PRO A 362 10.47 19.74 10.14
C PRO A 362 10.33 20.37 11.54
N CYS A 363 11.40 21.01 11.99
CA CYS A 363 11.37 21.79 13.21
C CYS A 363 10.79 23.16 12.89
N LYS A 364 9.52 23.39 13.15
CA LYS A 364 8.95 24.74 13.05
C LYS A 364 9.70 25.67 14.00
N LYS A 365 10.43 26.64 13.43
CA LYS A 365 10.96 27.78 14.22
C LYS A 365 9.79 28.49 14.87
N ILE A 366 9.93 28.78 16.15
CA ILE A 366 9.01 29.58 16.97
C ILE A 366 8.96 31.00 16.43
#